data_5e7e6c42b590c29b3328b5931cfcf182
#
_entry.id   5e7e6c42b590c29b3328b5931cfcf182
#
_cell.length_a   1.000
_cell.length_b   1.000
_cell.length_c   1.000
_cell.angle_alpha   90.00
_cell.angle_beta   90.00
_cell.angle_gamma   90.00
#
_symmetry.space_group_name_H-M   'P 1'
#
loop_
_entity.id
_entity.type
_entity.pdbx_description
1 polymer ?
#
loop_
_entity_poly.entity_id
_entity_poly.type
_entity_poly.pdbx_seq_one_letter_code
_entity_poly.pdbx_strand_id
1 'polypeptide(L)'
;MRTVYLGTSEFAAAVLERLADTPHRPRLVLTRPDRPAGRGRRLTSPPVAGTARALGLELGQPASVNDEEARARIAAAEPEVVIVCAFGALIKEPLLSEHELLNVHPSLLPRWRGAAPVERAIMAGDERTGVSIMRVTAGLDSGPVCLAGEEPIAPDDTYGTLAPRLEELGARLLVRALDERP
;
A
#
# COMPACT_ATOMS: atom_id res chain seq x y z
N MET A 1 14.31 -9.56 2.12
CA MET A 1 13.73 -9.31 3.48
C MET A 1 12.44 -10.11 3.64
N ARG A 2 12.13 -10.52 4.86
CA ARG A 2 10.79 -11.08 5.18
C ARG A 2 9.81 -9.93 5.30
N THR A 3 8.77 -9.94 4.50
CA THR A 3 7.76 -8.87 4.48
C THR A 3 6.35 -9.41 4.72
N VAL A 4 5.49 -8.58 5.27
CA VAL A 4 4.04 -8.71 5.31
C VAL A 4 3.45 -7.54 4.53
N TYR A 5 2.39 -7.77 3.76
CA TYR A 5 1.78 -6.75 2.92
C TYR A 5 0.34 -6.46 3.36
N LEU A 6 0.04 -5.19 3.61
CA LEU A 6 -1.29 -4.68 3.94
C LEU A 6 -1.77 -3.80 2.79
N GLY A 7 -2.77 -4.25 2.03
CA GLY A 7 -3.27 -3.50 0.88
C GLY A 7 -4.70 -3.85 0.52
N THR A 8 -5.38 -3.01 -0.27
CA THR A 8 -6.80 -3.22 -0.60
C THR A 8 -7.13 -2.88 -2.06
N SER A 9 -6.72 -1.71 -2.56
CA SER A 9 -7.12 -1.14 -3.85
C SER A 9 -6.43 -1.77 -5.06
N GLU A 10 -6.83 -1.37 -6.27
CA GLU A 10 -6.15 -1.71 -7.53
C GLU A 10 -4.69 -1.26 -7.52
N PHE A 11 -4.42 -0.04 -7.06
CA PHE A 11 -3.07 0.47 -6.89
C PHE A 11 -2.21 -0.46 -6.02
N ALA A 12 -2.77 -0.91 -4.88
CA ALA A 12 -2.07 -1.83 -4.00
C ALA A 12 -1.87 -3.22 -4.63
N ALA A 13 -2.82 -3.68 -5.45
CA ALA A 13 -2.71 -4.94 -6.18
C ALA A 13 -1.56 -4.91 -7.20
N ALA A 14 -1.45 -3.82 -7.97
CA ALA A 14 -0.38 -3.62 -8.94
C ALA A 14 1.01 -3.53 -8.28
N VAL A 15 1.12 -2.85 -7.13
CA VAL A 15 2.38 -2.81 -6.35
C VAL A 15 2.72 -4.20 -5.80
N LEU A 16 1.73 -4.97 -5.30
CA LEU A 16 1.92 -6.33 -4.81
C LEU A 16 2.45 -7.28 -5.89
N GLU A 17 1.89 -7.22 -7.10
CA GLU A 17 2.35 -8.04 -8.23
C GLU A 17 3.85 -7.85 -8.47
N ARG A 18 4.28 -6.58 -8.58
CA ARG A 18 5.69 -6.27 -8.84
C ARG A 18 6.60 -6.67 -7.67
N LEU A 19 6.14 -6.49 -6.44
CA LEU A 19 6.90 -6.89 -5.25
C LEU A 19 7.07 -8.40 -5.16
N ALA A 20 6.06 -9.16 -5.56
CA ALA A 20 6.07 -10.62 -5.50
C ALA A 20 7.15 -11.28 -6.39
N ASP A 21 7.61 -10.57 -7.42
CA ASP A 21 8.68 -11.02 -8.33
C ASP A 21 10.09 -10.66 -7.83
N THR A 22 10.20 -10.15 -6.60
CA THR A 22 11.47 -9.72 -6.00
C THR A 22 11.89 -10.62 -4.82
N PRO A 23 13.13 -10.49 -4.31
CA PRO A 23 13.56 -11.15 -3.08
C PRO A 23 12.76 -10.73 -1.83
N HIS A 24 11.90 -9.71 -1.95
CA HIS A 24 11.05 -9.20 -0.88
C HIS A 24 9.60 -9.70 -0.97
N ARG A 25 9.36 -10.79 -1.70
CA ARG A 25 8.04 -11.43 -1.83
C ARG A 25 7.38 -11.58 -0.46
N PRO A 26 6.15 -11.07 -0.25
CA PRO A 26 5.47 -11.16 1.04
C PRO A 26 5.19 -12.60 1.47
N ARG A 27 5.41 -12.89 2.75
CA ARG A 27 5.03 -14.16 3.38
C ARG A 27 3.55 -14.21 3.70
N LEU A 28 2.96 -13.06 3.98
CA LEU A 28 1.54 -12.90 4.32
C LEU A 28 1.01 -11.61 3.69
N VAL A 29 -0.17 -11.70 3.11
CA VAL A 29 -0.95 -10.56 2.62
C VAL A 29 -2.21 -10.44 3.45
N LEU A 30 -2.46 -9.27 4.02
CA LEU A 30 -3.71 -8.94 4.67
C LEU A 30 -4.45 -7.85 3.89
N THR A 31 -5.73 -8.07 3.66
CA THR A 31 -6.62 -7.11 2.98
C THR A 31 -7.95 -7.01 3.72
N ARG A 32 -8.76 -6.04 3.32
CA ARG A 32 -10.11 -5.88 3.89
C ARG A 32 -10.99 -7.08 3.55
N PRO A 33 -11.99 -7.40 4.38
CA PRO A 33 -12.98 -8.42 4.07
C PRO A 33 -13.76 -8.12 2.80
N ASP A 34 -14.28 -9.17 2.17
CA ASP A 34 -15.22 -9.06 1.06
C ASP A 34 -16.42 -8.20 1.47
N ARG A 35 -16.88 -7.34 0.58
CA ARG A 35 -17.99 -6.43 0.83
C ARG A 35 -19.00 -6.44 -0.31
N PRO A 36 -20.29 -6.25 -0.02
CA PRO A 36 -21.28 -6.02 -1.06
C PRO A 36 -20.93 -4.78 -1.90
N ALA A 37 -20.78 -4.95 -3.22
CA ALA A 37 -20.46 -3.88 -4.16
C ALA A 37 -21.43 -3.86 -5.34
N GLY A 38 -21.52 -2.70 -6.00
CA GLY A 38 -22.37 -2.47 -7.15
C GLY A 38 -23.88 -2.47 -6.86
N ARG A 39 -24.70 -2.23 -7.92
CA ARG A 39 -26.16 -2.14 -7.82
C ARG A 39 -26.83 -3.44 -7.33
N GLY A 40 -26.22 -4.61 -7.60
CA GLY A 40 -26.71 -5.91 -7.17
C GLY A 40 -26.22 -6.35 -5.79
N ARG A 41 -25.45 -5.54 -5.05
CA ARG A 41 -24.86 -5.86 -3.74
C ARG A 41 -24.19 -7.24 -3.70
N ARG A 42 -23.57 -7.65 -4.80
CA ARG A 42 -22.81 -8.91 -4.84
C ARG A 42 -21.57 -8.78 -3.96
N LEU A 43 -21.29 -9.83 -3.21
CA LEU A 43 -20.09 -9.92 -2.41
C LEU A 43 -18.87 -9.89 -3.34
N THR A 44 -18.02 -8.89 -3.18
CA THR A 44 -16.85 -8.64 -4.03
C THR A 44 -15.61 -8.61 -3.18
N SER A 45 -14.61 -9.39 -3.58
CA SER A 45 -13.30 -9.37 -2.93
C SER A 45 -12.52 -8.11 -3.31
N PRO A 46 -11.72 -7.58 -2.40
CA PRO A 46 -10.76 -6.53 -2.73
C PRO A 46 -9.78 -6.97 -3.84
N PRO A 47 -9.31 -6.07 -4.71
CA PRO A 47 -8.34 -6.37 -5.76
C PRO A 47 -7.11 -7.14 -5.24
N VAL A 48 -6.53 -6.70 -4.14
CA VAL A 48 -5.38 -7.38 -3.50
C VAL A 48 -5.67 -8.86 -3.16
N ALA A 49 -6.91 -9.21 -2.79
CA ALA A 49 -7.25 -10.61 -2.51
C ALA A 49 -7.19 -11.48 -3.78
N GLY A 50 -7.63 -10.95 -4.92
CA GLY A 50 -7.52 -11.61 -6.22
C GLY A 50 -6.07 -11.84 -6.61
N THR A 51 -5.26 -10.80 -6.55
CA THR A 51 -3.82 -10.85 -6.84
C THR A 51 -3.08 -11.82 -5.92
N ALA A 52 -3.33 -11.77 -4.61
CA ALA A 52 -2.67 -12.67 -3.65
C ALA A 52 -2.97 -14.14 -3.95
N ARG A 53 -4.23 -14.47 -4.28
CA ARG A 53 -4.63 -15.84 -4.68
C ARG A 53 -3.95 -16.27 -5.98
N ALA A 54 -3.93 -15.40 -7.00
CA ALA A 54 -3.28 -15.69 -8.29
C ALA A 54 -1.78 -15.95 -8.15
N LEU A 55 -1.13 -15.24 -7.23
CA LEU A 55 0.30 -15.40 -6.93
C LEU A 55 0.61 -16.55 -5.94
N GLY A 56 -0.41 -17.23 -5.40
CA GLY A 56 -0.22 -18.29 -4.40
C GLY A 56 0.36 -17.77 -3.07
N LEU A 57 0.06 -16.53 -2.70
CA LEU A 57 0.48 -15.93 -1.44
C LEU A 57 -0.50 -16.30 -0.31
N GLU A 58 0.03 -16.44 0.91
CA GLU A 58 -0.83 -16.58 2.08
C GLU A 58 -1.68 -15.33 2.26
N LEU A 59 -3.00 -15.50 2.34
CA LEU A 59 -3.98 -14.42 2.40
C LEU A 59 -4.78 -14.45 3.70
N GLY A 60 -4.97 -13.30 4.30
CA GLY A 60 -5.91 -13.07 5.40
C GLY A 60 -6.82 -11.87 5.13
N GLN A 61 -8.07 -11.99 5.58
CA GLN A 61 -9.08 -10.93 5.47
C GLN A 61 -9.72 -10.65 6.85
N PRO A 62 -8.93 -10.17 7.84
CA PRO A 62 -9.46 -9.90 9.17
C PRO A 62 -10.44 -8.72 9.14
N ALA A 63 -11.39 -8.71 10.06
CA ALA A 63 -12.30 -7.58 10.24
C ALA A 63 -11.52 -6.31 10.62
N SER A 64 -10.47 -6.46 11.43
CA SER A 64 -9.53 -5.41 11.78
C SER A 64 -8.10 -5.97 11.81
N VAL A 65 -7.15 -5.22 11.26
CA VAL A 65 -5.72 -5.57 11.35
C VAL A 65 -5.17 -5.38 12.79
N ASN A 66 -5.91 -4.62 13.62
CA ASN A 66 -5.52 -4.33 14.99
C ASN A 66 -5.98 -5.42 16.00
N ASP A 67 -6.79 -6.40 15.54
CA ASP A 67 -7.25 -7.50 16.38
C ASP A 67 -6.10 -8.43 16.74
N GLU A 68 -6.20 -9.09 17.89
CA GLU A 68 -5.16 -9.98 18.41
C GLU A 68 -4.82 -11.11 17.44
N GLU A 69 -5.83 -11.71 16.80
CA GLU A 69 -5.63 -12.78 15.80
C GLU A 69 -4.83 -12.28 14.58
N ALA A 70 -5.18 -11.11 14.05
CA ALA A 70 -4.47 -10.53 12.90
C ALA A 70 -3.02 -10.19 13.25
N ARG A 71 -2.79 -9.62 14.44
CA ARG A 71 -1.45 -9.31 14.95
C ARG A 71 -0.63 -10.57 15.20
N ALA A 72 -1.23 -11.62 15.77
CA ALA A 72 -0.56 -12.90 15.95
C ALA A 72 -0.13 -13.52 14.62
N ARG A 73 -0.94 -13.41 13.56
CA ARG A 73 -0.57 -13.87 12.21
C ARG A 73 0.58 -13.04 11.63
N ILE A 74 0.58 -11.73 11.82
CA ILE A 74 1.70 -10.87 11.40
C ILE A 74 2.97 -11.28 12.12
N ALA A 75 2.92 -11.44 13.44
CA ALA A 75 4.06 -11.85 14.25
C ALA A 75 4.59 -13.24 13.85
N ALA A 76 3.71 -14.20 13.56
CA ALA A 76 4.09 -15.54 13.12
C ALA A 76 4.80 -15.56 11.76
N ALA A 77 4.57 -14.55 10.91
CA ALA A 77 5.30 -14.37 9.66
C ALA A 77 6.73 -13.81 9.87
N GLU A 78 7.05 -13.39 11.10
CA GLU A 78 8.36 -12.81 11.49
C GLU A 78 8.84 -11.72 10.52
N PRO A 79 8.03 -10.68 10.24
CA PRO A 79 8.42 -9.67 9.26
C PRO A 79 9.56 -8.80 9.80
N GLU A 80 10.51 -8.50 8.93
CA GLU A 80 11.48 -7.42 9.15
C GLU A 80 10.83 -6.06 8.87
N VAL A 81 9.82 -6.04 7.97
CA VAL A 81 9.04 -4.85 7.59
C VAL A 81 7.61 -5.24 7.24
N VAL A 82 6.65 -4.45 7.70
CA VAL A 82 5.26 -4.51 7.25
C VAL A 82 5.04 -3.41 6.21
N ILE A 83 4.64 -3.78 5.01
CA ILE A 83 4.37 -2.86 3.91
C ILE A 83 2.90 -2.50 3.91
N VAL A 84 2.60 -1.22 3.83
CA VAL A 84 1.25 -0.68 3.74
C VAL A 84 1.08 0.01 2.39
N CYS A 85 0.01 -0.28 1.67
CA CYS A 85 -0.30 0.37 0.41
C CYS A 85 -1.81 0.47 0.23
N ALA A 86 -2.36 1.67 0.26
CA ALA A 86 -3.79 1.92 0.08
C ALA A 86 -4.69 0.89 0.82
N PHE A 87 -4.36 0.64 2.09
CA PHE A 87 -5.02 -0.40 2.91
C PHE A 87 -6.45 0.00 3.32
N GLY A 88 -6.70 1.30 3.49
CA GLY A 88 -8.03 1.82 3.77
C GLY A 88 -8.57 1.49 5.17
N ALA A 89 -7.69 1.21 6.12
CA ALA A 89 -8.02 1.06 7.53
C ALA A 89 -6.92 1.70 8.40
N LEU A 90 -7.34 2.19 9.56
CA LEU A 90 -6.41 2.79 10.51
C LEU A 90 -5.59 1.68 11.20
N ILE A 91 -4.28 1.82 11.19
CA ILE A 91 -3.35 1.00 11.96
C ILE A 91 -3.10 1.73 13.28
N LYS A 92 -3.22 1.01 14.39
CA LYS A 92 -3.15 1.55 15.75
C LYS A 92 -2.09 0.82 16.57
N GLU A 93 -1.85 1.35 17.76
CA GLU A 93 -1.13 0.61 18.79
C GLU A 93 -1.91 -0.66 19.19
N PRO A 94 -1.22 -1.76 19.52
CA PRO A 94 0.23 -1.87 19.63
C PRO A 94 0.94 -2.22 18.30
N LEU A 95 0.21 -2.45 17.19
CA LEU A 95 0.81 -2.87 15.90
C LEU A 95 1.87 -1.87 15.38
N LEU A 96 1.66 -0.56 15.62
CA LEU A 96 2.62 0.49 15.22
C LEU A 96 3.96 0.39 15.94
N SER A 97 3.97 -0.06 17.21
CA SER A 97 5.19 -0.22 18.01
C SER A 97 5.79 -1.62 17.92
N GLU A 98 4.98 -2.63 17.55
CA GLU A 98 5.45 -4.02 17.41
C GLU A 98 6.29 -4.23 16.16
N HIS A 99 6.05 -3.46 15.10
CA HIS A 99 6.70 -3.64 13.82
C HIS A 99 7.11 -2.32 13.17
N GLU A 100 8.11 -2.38 12.33
CA GLU A 100 8.39 -1.29 11.43
C GLU A 100 7.45 -1.36 10.22
N LEU A 101 6.72 -0.25 9.95
CA LEU A 101 5.78 -0.18 8.85
C LEU A 101 6.22 0.88 7.83
N LEU A 102 6.26 0.49 6.55
CA LEU A 102 6.48 1.39 5.43
C LEU A 102 5.20 1.54 4.61
N ASN A 103 4.82 2.77 4.32
CA ASN A 103 3.68 3.08 3.45
C ASN A 103 4.14 3.55 2.07
N VAL A 104 3.54 3.00 1.03
CA VAL A 104 3.63 3.50 -0.35
C VAL A 104 2.51 4.49 -0.55
N HIS A 105 2.85 5.78 -0.54
CA HIS A 105 1.88 6.86 -0.65
C HIS A 105 2.00 7.58 -2.00
N PRO A 106 0.97 7.57 -2.86
CA PRO A 106 1.08 8.12 -4.21
C PRO A 106 0.91 9.64 -4.23
N SER A 107 1.79 10.34 -3.52
CA SER A 107 2.03 11.79 -3.62
C SER A 107 3.44 12.16 -3.19
N LEU A 108 3.85 13.37 -3.50
CA LEU A 108 5.05 13.99 -2.95
C LEU A 108 4.72 14.61 -1.59
N LEU A 109 4.86 13.82 -0.52
CA LEU A 109 4.59 14.30 0.85
C LEU A 109 5.45 15.51 1.22
N PRO A 110 4.92 16.48 1.96
CA PRO A 110 3.67 16.45 2.72
C PRO A 110 2.40 16.82 1.93
N ARG A 111 2.50 17.03 0.61
CA ARG A 111 1.34 17.37 -0.21
C ARG A 111 0.44 16.13 -0.37
N TRP A 112 -0.87 16.37 -0.29
CA TRP A 112 -1.90 15.34 -0.48
C TRP A 112 -1.83 14.17 0.51
N ARG A 113 -1.59 14.45 1.79
CA ARG A 113 -1.79 13.48 2.87
C ARG A 113 -3.22 12.95 2.86
N GLY A 114 -3.43 11.73 3.31
CA GLY A 114 -4.73 11.09 3.43
C GLY A 114 -5.23 10.48 2.12
N ALA A 115 -6.55 10.45 1.95
CA ALA A 115 -7.20 9.73 0.88
C ALA A 115 -7.13 10.43 -0.48
N ALA A 116 -7.16 9.64 -1.56
CA ALA A 116 -7.29 10.08 -2.96
C ALA A 116 -6.22 11.10 -3.41
N PRO A 117 -4.92 10.89 -3.11
CA PRO A 117 -3.87 11.86 -3.44
C PRO A 117 -3.70 12.07 -4.94
N VAL A 118 -3.88 11.04 -5.76
CA VAL A 118 -3.75 11.11 -7.23
C VAL A 118 -4.83 12.00 -7.82
N GLU A 119 -6.09 11.75 -7.46
CA GLU A 119 -7.24 12.53 -7.90
C GLU A 119 -7.12 13.99 -7.45
N ARG A 120 -6.65 14.21 -6.22
CA ARG A 120 -6.45 15.57 -5.69
C ARG A 120 -5.37 16.34 -6.45
N ALA A 121 -4.28 15.70 -6.83
CA ALA A 121 -3.22 16.32 -7.62
C ALA A 121 -3.75 16.76 -9.01
N ILE A 122 -4.49 15.87 -9.68
CA ILE A 122 -5.13 16.18 -10.98
C ILE A 122 -6.14 17.34 -10.84
N MET A 123 -7.05 17.26 -9.85
CA MET A 123 -8.08 18.29 -9.62
C MET A 123 -7.50 19.65 -9.26
N ALA A 124 -6.35 19.68 -8.60
CA ALA A 124 -5.65 20.92 -8.26
C ALA A 124 -4.86 21.51 -9.44
N GLY A 125 -4.75 20.80 -10.55
CA GLY A 125 -3.95 21.22 -11.69
C GLY A 125 -2.45 21.20 -11.40
N ASP A 126 -1.99 20.28 -10.52
CA ASP A 126 -0.56 20.13 -10.26
C ASP A 126 0.16 19.69 -11.54
N GLU A 127 1.28 20.29 -11.83
CA GLU A 127 2.12 19.89 -12.97
C GLU A 127 2.95 18.62 -12.67
N ARG A 128 3.10 18.28 -11.39
CA ARG A 128 3.87 17.14 -10.89
C ARG A 128 3.20 16.51 -9.68
N THR A 129 3.33 15.22 -9.58
CA THR A 129 3.07 14.44 -8.40
C THR A 129 4.20 13.44 -8.19
N GLY A 130 3.97 12.32 -7.54
CA GLY A 130 4.96 11.28 -7.36
C GLY A 130 4.53 10.25 -6.35
N VAL A 131 5.50 9.51 -5.85
CA VAL A 131 5.28 8.53 -4.77
C VAL A 131 6.32 8.75 -3.68
N SER A 132 5.87 8.69 -2.44
CA SER A 132 6.71 8.71 -1.25
C SER A 132 6.65 7.35 -0.54
N ILE A 133 7.82 6.78 -0.25
CA ILE A 133 7.96 5.67 0.70
C ILE A 133 8.24 6.27 2.05
N MET A 134 7.34 6.08 2.99
CA MET A 134 7.41 6.71 4.31
C MET A 134 7.22 5.71 5.43
N ARG A 135 7.80 5.97 6.60
CA ARG A 135 7.52 5.22 7.82
C ARG A 135 6.15 5.61 8.35
N VAL A 136 5.33 4.63 8.69
CA VAL A 136 4.02 4.86 9.31
C VAL A 136 4.20 5.26 10.78
N THR A 137 3.46 6.28 11.18
CA THR A 137 3.36 6.77 12.57
C THR A 137 1.89 6.96 12.95
N ALA A 138 1.62 7.32 14.19
CA ALA A 138 0.25 7.57 14.66
C ALA A 138 -0.46 8.74 13.92
N GLY A 139 0.31 9.69 13.36
CA GLY A 139 -0.25 10.79 12.59
C GLY A 139 -0.50 10.40 11.13
N LEU A 140 -1.59 10.92 10.55
CA LEU A 140 -1.97 10.62 9.17
C LEU A 140 -0.89 11.09 8.18
N ASP A 141 -0.25 10.16 7.52
CA ASP A 141 0.82 10.33 6.51
C ASP A 141 1.83 11.45 6.89
N SER A 142 2.23 11.45 8.17
CA SER A 142 3.11 12.47 8.75
C SER A 142 4.47 11.95 9.19
N GLY A 143 4.70 10.65 9.04
CA GLY A 143 5.99 10.05 9.36
C GLY A 143 7.11 10.45 8.40
N PRO A 144 8.37 10.13 8.73
CA PRO A 144 9.51 10.46 7.89
C PRO A 144 9.44 9.76 6.53
N VAL A 145 9.75 10.51 5.47
CA VAL A 145 9.89 10.01 4.11
C VAL A 145 11.28 9.43 3.95
N CYS A 146 11.36 8.15 3.56
CA CYS A 146 12.60 7.44 3.30
C CYS A 146 13.12 7.70 1.88
N LEU A 147 12.22 7.55 0.90
CA LEU A 147 12.48 7.82 -0.52
C LEU A 147 11.27 8.51 -1.14
N ALA A 148 11.50 9.33 -2.15
CA ALA A 148 10.46 9.88 -2.99
C ALA A 148 10.93 9.94 -4.45
N GLY A 149 9.97 9.89 -5.37
CA GLY A 149 10.20 10.05 -6.79
C GLY A 149 9.10 10.90 -7.41
N GLU A 150 9.45 11.73 -8.34
CA GLU A 150 8.53 12.60 -9.07
C GLU A 150 7.98 11.91 -10.32
N GLU A 151 6.75 12.29 -10.67
CA GLU A 151 6.07 11.91 -11.91
C GLU A 151 5.36 13.15 -12.47
N PRO A 152 5.58 13.55 -13.72
CA PRO A 152 4.86 14.65 -14.32
C PRO A 152 3.39 14.31 -14.54
N ILE A 153 2.51 15.31 -14.44
CA ILE A 153 1.10 15.22 -14.80
C ILE A 153 0.90 15.94 -16.13
N ALA A 154 0.50 15.21 -17.17
CA ALA A 154 0.17 15.81 -18.45
C ALA A 154 -1.19 16.53 -18.40
N PRO A 155 -1.42 17.56 -19.22
CA PRO A 155 -2.68 18.32 -19.20
C PRO A 155 -3.95 17.49 -19.47
N ASP A 156 -3.82 16.36 -20.12
CA ASP A 156 -4.89 15.41 -20.45
C ASP A 156 -4.90 14.16 -19.56
N ASP A 157 -4.07 14.13 -18.51
CA ASP A 157 -4.06 13.00 -17.59
C ASP A 157 -5.37 12.86 -16.84
N THR A 158 -5.80 11.64 -16.76
CA THR A 158 -6.85 11.15 -15.89
C THR A 158 -6.26 10.25 -14.81
N TYR A 159 -7.04 9.85 -13.80
CA TYR A 159 -6.61 8.81 -12.86
C TYR A 159 -6.14 7.56 -13.60
N GLY A 160 -6.88 7.12 -14.62
CA GLY A 160 -6.57 5.89 -15.38
C GLY A 160 -5.26 5.94 -16.17
N THR A 161 -4.78 7.13 -16.54
CA THR A 161 -3.50 7.29 -17.28
C THR A 161 -2.33 7.55 -16.34
N LEU A 162 -2.56 8.22 -15.22
CA LEU A 162 -1.51 8.58 -14.25
C LEU A 162 -1.23 7.46 -13.24
N ALA A 163 -2.26 6.78 -12.73
CA ALA A 163 -2.11 5.76 -11.70
C ALA A 163 -1.15 4.63 -12.09
N PRO A 164 -1.18 4.05 -13.32
CA PRO A 164 -0.24 3.00 -13.71
C PRO A 164 1.24 3.43 -13.65
N ARG A 165 1.53 4.70 -13.96
CA ARG A 165 2.89 5.24 -13.87
C ARG A 165 3.33 5.37 -12.40
N LEU A 166 2.41 5.80 -11.53
CA LEU A 166 2.68 5.89 -10.09
C LEU A 166 2.78 4.51 -9.42
N GLU A 167 2.04 3.51 -9.89
CA GLU A 167 2.14 2.11 -9.44
C GLU A 167 3.54 1.54 -9.73
N GLU A 168 4.03 1.75 -10.94
CA GLU A 168 5.37 1.33 -11.34
C GLU A 168 6.45 2.08 -10.55
N LEU A 169 6.33 3.40 -10.44
CA LEU A 169 7.24 4.22 -9.64
C LEU A 169 7.23 3.79 -8.18
N GLY A 170 6.06 3.56 -7.60
CA GLY A 170 5.88 3.14 -6.22
C GLY A 170 6.51 1.79 -5.92
N ALA A 171 6.30 0.81 -6.79
CA ALA A 171 6.92 -0.51 -6.65
C ALA A 171 8.44 -0.44 -6.75
N ARG A 172 8.98 0.32 -7.71
CA ARG A 172 10.44 0.52 -7.86
C ARG A 172 11.06 1.20 -6.65
N LEU A 173 10.42 2.26 -6.14
CA LEU A 173 10.90 2.96 -4.94
C LEU A 173 10.81 2.08 -3.69
N LEU A 174 9.74 1.27 -3.56
CA LEU A 174 9.59 0.34 -2.45
C LEU A 174 10.72 -0.70 -2.45
N VAL A 175 10.98 -1.34 -3.58
CA VAL A 175 12.07 -2.34 -3.70
C VAL A 175 13.39 -1.69 -3.34
N ARG A 176 13.69 -0.52 -3.89
CA ARG A 176 14.90 0.23 -3.56
C ARG A 176 14.99 0.55 -2.07
N ALA A 177 13.89 1.00 -1.46
CA ALA A 177 13.87 1.29 -0.02
C ALA A 177 14.12 0.04 0.83
N LEU A 178 13.72 -1.15 0.36
CA LEU A 178 13.97 -2.42 1.03
C LEU A 178 15.42 -2.92 0.82
N ASP A 179 15.99 -2.71 -0.38
CA ASP A 179 17.36 -3.11 -0.72
C ASP A 179 18.43 -2.25 0.01
N GLU A 180 18.16 -0.94 0.16
CA GLU A 180 19.08 0.01 0.82
C GLU A 180 19.04 -0.07 2.36
N ARG A 181 18.26 -0.96 2.93
CA ARG A 181 18.22 -1.17 4.38
C ARG A 181 19.42 -1.98 4.83
N PRO A 182 20.04 -1.59 5.98
CA PRO A 182 21.15 -2.34 6.55
C PRO A 182 20.75 -3.71 7.08
#